data_9cd3f99c8fb79877592929df8a36926d
#
_entry.id   9cd3f99c8fb79877592929df8a36926d
#
_cell.length_a   1.000
_cell.length_b   1.000
_cell.length_c   1.000
_cell.angle_alpha   90.00
_cell.angle_beta   90.00
_cell.angle_gamma   90.00
#
_symmetry.space_group_name_H-M   'P 1'
#
loop_
_entity.id
_entity.type
_entity.pdbx_description
1 polymer ?
#
loop_
_entity_poly.entity_id
_entity_poly.type
_entity_poly.pdbx_seq_one_letter_code
_entity_poly.pdbx_strand_id
1 'polypeptide(L)'
;MLIEVSDGELLDKYSILEIKKELIKNENKLFEITKELEALSEAVILKNENIYYYNILKYINKKIWFYTDEIKSLHYTNDNYAKISSIIFDLNQDRFRVKNIINKKSNLKEQKSYSNNSINFNINEKIDIEKIFYLSVKYDVLNIYIKEELIDTLKNIFFNLNINYNQEKFDLNIEDIQYEIYEKDIFKLPSISYLSSGSFGDFIHQLSIIYENFLKTGRKGILYLTEKDERFLNGVNNTYNDVYNLIKSLEYIEDFLIWNGEPYDINLSEWRHNPLLYKANWFDIFNSQYDIDSWGKHKWIDIKNNPKDVVLINNSNLRHNNVLDWNFLQKIVDKYETFFICNNISQYENFKQNIYRNDNIKLLLVYNIDEMVEYIYNCKFFVGNLSAPLAIAYACHKKCYTILSNTSSIDDNHQIGLIGHLPFINFFQNYNNYSIHPDSLIEIIE
;
A
#
# COMPACT_ATOMS: atom_id res chain seq x y z
N MET A 1 -18.34 -12.25 42.72
CA MET A 1 -19.22 -12.06 41.53
C MET A 1 -18.34 -11.60 40.41
N LEU A 2 -18.24 -12.36 39.33
CA LEU A 2 -17.55 -11.95 38.11
C LEU A 2 -18.59 -11.25 37.21
N ILE A 3 -18.22 -10.10 36.65
CA ILE A 3 -19.04 -9.36 35.68
C ILE A 3 -18.28 -9.37 34.37
N GLU A 4 -18.93 -9.80 33.30
CA GLU A 4 -18.40 -9.71 31.95
C GLU A 4 -18.41 -8.26 31.50
N VAL A 5 -17.29 -7.76 31.00
CA VAL A 5 -17.11 -6.41 30.47
C VAL A 5 -16.73 -6.47 28.99
N SER A 6 -17.07 -5.42 28.24
CA SER A 6 -16.69 -5.33 26.84
C SER A 6 -15.19 -5.07 26.68
N ASP A 7 -14.65 -5.43 25.52
CA ASP A 7 -13.23 -5.20 25.17
C ASP A 7 -12.85 -3.74 25.30
N GLY A 8 -13.72 -2.84 24.81
CA GLY A 8 -13.51 -1.39 24.91
C GLY A 8 -13.46 -0.91 26.36
N GLU A 9 -14.31 -1.43 27.26
CA GLU A 9 -14.30 -1.09 28.69
C GLU A 9 -13.04 -1.61 29.39
N LEU A 10 -12.61 -2.83 29.05
CA LEU A 10 -11.39 -3.42 29.58
C LEU A 10 -10.16 -2.59 29.19
N LEU A 11 -10.02 -2.24 27.90
CA LEU A 11 -8.91 -1.41 27.40
C LEU A 11 -8.97 0.02 27.92
N ASP A 12 -10.15 0.55 28.11
CA ASP A 12 -10.34 1.87 28.71
C ASP A 12 -9.81 1.91 30.17
N LYS A 13 -10.23 0.96 31.00
CA LYS A 13 -9.70 0.82 32.36
C LYS A 13 -8.19 0.60 32.36
N TYR A 14 -7.68 -0.25 31.48
CA TYR A 14 -6.26 -0.53 31.39
C TYR A 14 -5.46 0.73 31.02
N SER A 15 -5.93 1.54 30.06
CA SER A 15 -5.30 2.79 29.66
C SER A 15 -5.25 3.83 30.78
N ILE A 16 -6.32 3.94 31.56
CA ILE A 16 -6.39 4.83 32.73
C ILE A 16 -5.37 4.40 33.79
N LEU A 17 -5.21 3.10 34.05
CA LEU A 17 -4.22 2.59 34.99
C LEU A 17 -2.78 2.86 34.51
N GLU A 18 -2.50 2.70 33.21
CA GLU A 18 -1.20 3.09 32.65
C GLU A 18 -0.92 4.59 32.85
N ILE A 19 -1.89 5.46 32.58
CA ILE A 19 -1.77 6.92 32.83
C ILE A 19 -1.51 7.21 34.29
N LYS A 20 -2.24 6.56 35.20
CA LYS A 20 -2.01 6.69 36.63
C LYS A 20 -0.60 6.27 37.04
N LYS A 21 -0.10 5.17 36.50
CA LYS A 21 1.27 4.67 36.72
C LYS A 21 2.33 5.65 36.22
N GLU A 22 2.08 6.35 35.11
CA GLU A 22 2.99 7.37 34.57
C GLU A 22 3.01 8.66 35.43
N LEU A 23 1.88 9.08 35.97
CA LEU A 23 1.71 10.41 36.59
C LEU A 23 1.77 10.43 38.11
N ILE A 24 1.43 9.34 38.78
CA ILE A 24 1.39 9.28 40.25
C ILE A 24 2.77 8.97 40.80
N LYS A 25 3.23 9.79 41.75
CA LYS A 25 4.55 9.64 42.42
C LYS A 25 4.49 8.94 43.76
N ASN A 26 3.29 8.74 44.36
CA ASN A 26 3.13 8.13 45.68
C ASN A 26 3.31 6.61 45.59
N GLU A 27 4.29 6.07 46.29
CA GLU A 27 4.69 4.66 46.24
C GLU A 27 3.56 3.69 46.60
N ASN A 28 2.78 3.99 47.64
CA ASN A 28 1.67 3.15 48.08
C ASN A 28 0.58 3.07 46.98
N LYS A 29 0.27 4.20 46.33
CA LYS A 29 -0.68 4.23 45.20
C LYS A 29 -0.13 3.51 43.98
N LEU A 30 1.17 3.63 43.67
CA LEU A 30 1.82 2.93 42.61
C LEU A 30 1.79 1.41 42.81
N PHE A 31 1.94 0.95 44.04
CA PHE A 31 1.82 -0.47 44.37
C PHE A 31 0.42 -1.01 44.04
N GLU A 32 -0.66 -0.30 44.49
CA GLU A 32 -2.02 -0.72 44.18
C GLU A 32 -2.34 -0.66 42.69
N ILE A 33 -1.88 0.35 41.95
CA ILE A 33 -2.03 0.47 40.50
C ILE A 33 -1.34 -0.70 39.78
N THR A 34 -0.13 -1.05 40.21
CA THR A 34 0.61 -2.17 39.60
C THR A 34 -0.12 -3.49 39.81
N LYS A 35 -0.67 -3.72 41.01
CA LYS A 35 -1.47 -4.90 41.30
C LYS A 35 -2.76 -4.96 40.47
N GLU A 36 -3.44 -3.82 40.23
CA GLU A 36 -4.59 -3.78 39.34
C GLU A 36 -4.20 -4.08 37.88
N LEU A 37 -3.06 -3.56 37.40
CA LEU A 37 -2.55 -3.85 36.05
C LEU A 37 -2.19 -5.34 35.89
N GLU A 38 -1.60 -5.96 36.90
CA GLU A 38 -1.29 -7.40 36.87
C GLU A 38 -2.57 -8.24 36.83
N ALA A 39 -3.62 -7.83 37.54
CA ALA A 39 -4.93 -8.49 37.52
C ALA A 39 -5.62 -8.37 36.14
N LEU A 40 -5.22 -7.39 35.32
CA LEU A 40 -5.71 -7.18 33.96
C LEU A 40 -4.70 -7.65 32.87
N SER A 41 -3.86 -8.63 33.18
CA SER A 41 -2.80 -9.11 32.27
C SER A 41 -3.34 -9.57 30.89
N GLU A 42 -4.57 -10.10 30.82
CA GLU A 42 -5.22 -10.47 29.57
C GLU A 42 -5.47 -9.25 28.64
N ALA A 43 -5.61 -8.05 29.21
CA ALA A 43 -5.76 -6.83 28.43
C ALA A 43 -4.53 -6.53 27.55
N VAL A 44 -3.36 -7.08 27.86
CA VAL A 44 -2.14 -6.87 27.06
C VAL A 44 -2.27 -7.48 25.67
N ILE A 45 -2.84 -8.66 25.56
CA ILE A 45 -3.08 -9.33 24.27
C ILE A 45 -4.08 -8.49 23.46
N LEU A 46 -5.21 -8.16 24.07
CA LEU A 46 -6.25 -7.34 23.44
C LEU A 46 -5.74 -5.96 23.03
N LYS A 47 -4.88 -5.33 23.83
CA LYS A 47 -4.19 -4.08 23.51
C LYS A 47 -3.35 -4.20 22.24
N ASN A 48 -2.55 -5.27 22.12
CA ASN A 48 -1.68 -5.48 20.97
C ASN A 48 -2.50 -5.71 19.66
N GLU A 49 -3.61 -6.42 19.76
CA GLU A 49 -4.54 -6.63 18.65
C GLU A 49 -5.26 -5.34 18.21
N ASN A 50 -5.40 -4.37 19.11
CA ASN A 50 -6.10 -3.10 18.88
C ASN A 50 -5.21 -1.88 19.12
N ILE A 51 -3.90 -2.00 18.95
CA ILE A 51 -2.90 -1.02 19.38
C ILE A 51 -3.19 0.40 18.87
N TYR A 52 -3.69 0.52 17.62
CA TYR A 52 -4.04 1.80 17.02
C TYR A 52 -5.16 2.51 17.81
N TYR A 53 -6.30 1.84 17.99
CA TYR A 53 -7.44 2.39 18.74
C TYR A 53 -7.12 2.57 20.22
N TYR A 54 -6.30 1.68 20.78
CA TYR A 54 -5.83 1.80 22.15
C TYR A 54 -5.01 3.08 22.37
N ASN A 55 -4.13 3.44 21.45
CA ASN A 55 -3.33 4.66 21.54
C ASN A 55 -4.23 5.91 21.47
N ILE A 56 -5.23 5.93 20.60
CA ILE A 56 -6.23 7.00 20.55
C ILE A 56 -6.99 7.09 21.86
N LEU A 57 -7.46 5.95 22.39
CA LEU A 57 -8.19 5.89 23.67
C LEU A 57 -7.35 6.42 24.83
N LYS A 58 -6.10 5.98 24.94
CA LYS A 58 -5.14 6.44 25.95
C LYS A 58 -4.87 7.94 25.86
N TYR A 59 -4.73 8.46 24.63
CA TYR A 59 -4.57 9.90 24.38
C TYR A 59 -5.79 10.70 24.87
N ILE A 60 -7.00 10.27 24.52
CA ILE A 60 -8.25 10.91 24.99
C ILE A 60 -8.33 10.87 26.50
N ASN A 61 -8.07 9.73 27.14
CA ASN A 61 -8.08 9.60 28.59
C ASN A 61 -7.04 10.49 29.29
N LYS A 62 -5.87 10.66 28.67
CA LYS A 62 -4.83 11.56 29.17
C LYS A 62 -5.26 13.03 29.09
N LYS A 63 -5.93 13.44 28.01
CA LYS A 63 -6.54 14.78 27.91
C LYS A 63 -7.62 14.99 28.95
N ILE A 64 -8.54 14.03 29.14
CA ILE A 64 -9.58 14.09 30.16
C ILE A 64 -8.96 14.26 31.58
N TRP A 65 -7.88 13.53 31.85
CA TRP A 65 -7.15 13.63 33.10
C TRP A 65 -6.66 15.07 33.35
N PHE A 66 -5.95 15.66 32.43
CA PHE A 66 -5.39 17.00 32.57
C PHE A 66 -6.49 18.07 32.68
N TYR A 67 -7.51 18.04 31.83
CA TYR A 67 -8.62 18.99 31.94
C TYR A 67 -9.44 18.82 33.20
N THR A 68 -9.57 17.59 33.73
CA THR A 68 -10.23 17.32 35.01
C THR A 68 -9.42 17.89 36.20
N ASP A 69 -8.11 17.85 36.16
CA ASP A 69 -7.27 18.47 37.19
C ASP A 69 -7.27 20.00 37.08
N GLU A 70 -7.27 20.55 35.88
CA GLU A 70 -7.39 21.99 35.64
C GLU A 70 -8.72 22.53 36.16
N ILE A 71 -9.85 21.92 35.83
CA ILE A 71 -11.18 22.40 36.22
C ILE A 71 -11.40 22.36 37.74
N LYS A 72 -10.79 21.42 38.48
CA LYS A 72 -10.85 21.36 39.94
C LYS A 72 -10.22 22.58 40.61
N SER A 73 -9.27 23.24 39.93
CA SER A 73 -8.62 24.46 40.41
C SER A 73 -9.42 25.73 40.15
N LEU A 74 -10.47 25.67 39.33
CA LEU A 74 -11.29 26.79 38.91
C LEU A 74 -12.56 26.89 39.72
N HIS A 75 -12.97 28.14 40.03
CA HIS A 75 -14.31 28.38 40.58
C HIS A 75 -15.34 28.31 39.42
N TYR A 76 -16.54 27.80 39.71
CA TYR A 76 -17.61 27.62 38.70
C TYR A 76 -18.07 28.90 37.99
N THR A 77 -17.77 30.09 38.55
CA THR A 77 -18.05 31.38 37.93
C THR A 77 -16.94 31.84 36.99
N ASN A 78 -15.86 31.09 36.85
CA ASN A 78 -14.78 31.43 35.94
C ASN A 78 -15.20 31.10 34.49
N ASP A 79 -14.99 32.00 33.54
CA ASP A 79 -15.35 31.80 32.14
C ASP A 79 -14.71 30.54 31.51
N ASN A 80 -13.50 30.18 31.95
CA ASN A 80 -12.83 28.97 31.48
C ASN A 80 -13.47 27.70 32.05
N TYR A 81 -14.22 27.75 33.15
CA TYR A 81 -14.87 26.59 33.72
C TYR A 81 -15.87 25.96 32.74
N ALA A 82 -16.75 26.79 32.16
CA ALA A 82 -17.73 26.33 31.16
C ALA A 82 -17.04 25.77 29.91
N LYS A 83 -16.00 26.45 29.43
CA LYS A 83 -15.22 26.01 28.26
C LYS A 83 -14.56 24.65 28.47
N ILE A 84 -13.87 24.47 29.60
CA ILE A 84 -13.20 23.21 29.95
C ILE A 84 -14.22 22.08 30.17
N SER A 85 -15.37 22.39 30.83
CA SER A 85 -16.45 21.43 30.97
C SER A 85 -16.97 20.91 29.64
N SER A 86 -17.14 21.79 28.64
CA SER A 86 -17.53 21.40 27.28
C SER A 86 -16.49 20.51 26.64
N ILE A 87 -15.20 20.85 26.74
CA ILE A 87 -14.10 20.02 26.21
C ILE A 87 -14.12 18.62 26.85
N ILE A 88 -14.28 18.52 28.17
CA ILE A 88 -14.35 17.23 28.86
C ILE A 88 -15.57 16.42 28.39
N PHE A 89 -16.70 17.08 28.17
CA PHE A 89 -17.90 16.44 27.64
C PHE A 89 -17.64 15.86 26.25
N ASP A 90 -17.06 16.64 25.33
CA ASP A 90 -16.74 16.22 23.96
C ASP A 90 -15.73 15.06 23.95
N LEU A 91 -14.69 15.15 24.78
CA LEU A 91 -13.71 14.07 24.93
C LEU A 91 -14.32 12.76 25.45
N ASN A 92 -15.33 12.82 26.32
CA ASN A 92 -16.06 11.63 26.77
C ASN A 92 -16.92 11.02 25.63
N GLN A 93 -17.44 11.85 24.73
CA GLN A 93 -18.11 11.33 23.51
C GLN A 93 -17.10 10.64 22.58
N ASP A 94 -15.95 11.26 22.36
CA ASP A 94 -14.86 10.68 21.57
C ASP A 94 -14.40 9.33 22.17
N ARG A 95 -14.17 9.29 23.48
CA ARG A 95 -13.83 8.09 24.24
C ARG A 95 -14.86 6.97 24.04
N PHE A 96 -16.14 7.29 24.14
CA PHE A 96 -17.23 6.34 23.91
C PHE A 96 -17.19 5.75 22.51
N ARG A 97 -16.97 6.58 21.47
CA ARG A 97 -16.90 6.14 20.07
C ARG A 97 -15.74 5.18 19.84
N VAL A 98 -14.55 5.48 20.36
CA VAL A 98 -13.37 4.61 20.25
C VAL A 98 -13.64 3.26 20.94
N LYS A 99 -14.24 3.25 22.14
CA LYS A 99 -14.62 2.00 22.82
C LYS A 99 -15.59 1.17 21.96
N ASN A 100 -16.58 1.80 21.33
CA ASN A 100 -17.51 1.10 20.45
C ASN A 100 -16.88 0.56 19.18
N ILE A 101 -15.87 1.22 18.63
CA ILE A 101 -15.09 0.68 17.49
C ILE A 101 -14.38 -0.61 17.92
N ILE A 102 -13.73 -0.61 19.08
CA ILE A 102 -13.08 -1.80 19.65
C ILE A 102 -14.11 -2.91 19.89
N ASN A 103 -15.27 -2.58 20.44
CA ASN A 103 -16.32 -3.53 20.76
C ASN A 103 -16.99 -4.20 19.54
N LYS A 104 -16.72 -3.78 18.31
CA LYS A 104 -17.35 -4.38 17.13
C LYS A 104 -17.00 -5.85 16.91
N LYS A 105 -15.88 -6.30 17.47
CA LYS A 105 -15.47 -7.72 17.46
C LYS A 105 -16.04 -8.52 18.63
N SER A 106 -16.55 -7.83 19.67
CA SER A 106 -17.09 -8.46 20.88
C SER A 106 -18.62 -8.54 20.82
N ASN A 107 -19.17 -9.50 21.56
CA ASN A 107 -20.62 -9.65 21.68
C ASN A 107 -21.28 -8.60 22.59
N LEU A 108 -20.49 -7.92 23.40
CA LEU A 108 -20.95 -6.89 24.32
C LEU A 108 -20.80 -5.50 23.70
N LYS A 109 -21.89 -4.75 23.67
CA LYS A 109 -21.92 -3.37 23.16
C LYS A 109 -22.39 -2.43 24.26
N GLU A 110 -21.65 -1.32 24.44
CA GLU A 110 -22.13 -0.25 25.31
C GLU A 110 -23.30 0.48 24.68
N GLN A 111 -24.26 0.87 25.51
CA GLN A 111 -25.40 1.66 25.09
C GLN A 111 -25.11 3.15 25.26
N LYS A 112 -25.40 3.94 24.21
CA LYS A 112 -25.27 5.39 24.27
C LYS A 112 -26.57 6.02 24.76
N SER A 113 -26.44 6.95 25.69
CA SER A 113 -27.57 7.69 26.25
C SER A 113 -28.00 8.90 25.42
N TYR A 114 -27.23 9.27 24.39
CA TYR A 114 -27.41 10.48 23.58
C TYR A 114 -27.78 10.14 22.15
N SER A 115 -28.38 11.11 21.45
CA SER A 115 -28.66 10.98 20.00
C SER A 115 -27.36 10.84 19.22
N ASN A 116 -27.40 10.02 18.18
CA ASN A 116 -26.28 9.88 17.26
C ASN A 116 -26.12 11.14 16.41
N ASN A 117 -24.87 11.54 16.18
CA ASN A 117 -24.54 12.54 15.19
C ASN A 117 -23.92 11.88 13.96
N SER A 118 -24.11 12.47 12.81
CA SER A 118 -23.58 12.00 11.53
C SER A 118 -22.93 13.13 10.76
N ILE A 119 -22.01 12.78 9.88
CA ILE A 119 -21.42 13.71 8.92
C ILE A 119 -21.54 13.16 7.51
N ASN A 120 -21.79 14.04 6.54
CA ASN A 120 -21.86 13.72 5.12
C ASN A 120 -20.65 14.34 4.43
N PHE A 121 -19.77 13.51 3.85
CA PHE A 121 -18.59 14.03 3.14
C PHE A 121 -18.28 13.24 1.88
N ASN A 122 -17.58 13.92 0.96
CA ASN A 122 -17.20 13.40 -0.34
C ASN A 122 -15.71 13.04 -0.36
N ILE A 123 -15.38 11.94 -1.04
CA ILE A 123 -14.02 11.56 -1.39
C ILE A 123 -13.91 11.59 -2.92
N ASN A 124 -13.24 12.62 -3.47
CA ASN A 124 -13.17 12.84 -4.90
C ASN A 124 -12.14 11.97 -5.60
N GLU A 125 -10.90 11.99 -5.13
CA GLU A 125 -9.77 11.40 -5.85
C GLU A 125 -8.93 10.47 -4.97
N LYS A 126 -8.71 10.83 -3.72
CA LYS A 126 -7.80 10.14 -2.81
C LYS A 126 -8.45 9.86 -1.46
N ILE A 127 -8.30 8.62 -1.01
CA ILE A 127 -8.75 8.22 0.33
C ILE A 127 -7.74 8.72 1.36
N ASP A 128 -8.14 9.67 2.20
CA ASP A 128 -7.38 10.07 3.39
C ASP A 128 -7.84 9.27 4.60
N ILE A 129 -7.16 8.15 4.83
CA ILE A 129 -7.51 7.17 5.86
C ILE A 129 -7.44 7.79 7.25
N GLU A 130 -6.44 8.59 7.53
CA GLU A 130 -6.23 9.21 8.83
C GLU A 130 -7.35 10.21 9.15
N LYS A 131 -7.79 11.00 8.18
CA LYS A 131 -8.96 11.87 8.33
C LYS A 131 -10.26 11.09 8.55
N ILE A 132 -10.45 9.95 7.89
CA ILE A 132 -11.63 9.12 8.11
C ILE A 132 -11.63 8.56 9.53
N PHE A 133 -10.49 8.10 10.05
CA PHE A 133 -10.37 7.70 11.44
C PHE A 133 -10.62 8.86 12.41
N TYR A 134 -10.09 10.05 12.14
CA TYR A 134 -10.39 11.24 12.92
C TYR A 134 -11.90 11.51 12.97
N LEU A 135 -12.57 11.49 11.81
CA LEU A 135 -14.02 11.68 11.73
C LEU A 135 -14.79 10.60 12.51
N SER A 136 -14.32 9.35 12.50
CA SER A 136 -14.95 8.26 13.24
C SER A 136 -14.92 8.44 14.75
N VAL A 137 -13.98 9.23 15.26
CA VAL A 137 -13.91 9.61 16.68
C VAL A 137 -14.83 10.79 16.98
N LYS A 138 -15.09 11.66 16.02
CA LYS A 138 -15.96 12.85 16.18
C LYS A 138 -17.43 12.60 15.90
N TYR A 139 -17.76 11.60 15.07
CA TYR A 139 -19.12 11.31 14.63
C TYR A 139 -19.47 9.84 14.82
N ASP A 140 -20.73 9.56 15.10
CA ASP A 140 -21.22 8.19 15.31
C ASP A 140 -21.47 7.45 13.99
N VAL A 141 -21.81 8.20 12.93
CA VAL A 141 -22.08 7.67 11.60
C VAL A 141 -21.38 8.53 10.55
N LEU A 142 -20.66 7.88 9.65
CA LEU A 142 -20.01 8.50 8.50
C LEU A 142 -20.81 8.19 7.24
N ASN A 143 -21.35 9.22 6.58
CA ASN A 143 -22.01 9.09 5.30
C ASN A 143 -21.04 9.54 4.21
N ILE A 144 -20.56 8.59 3.40
CA ILE A 144 -19.48 8.83 2.44
C ILE A 144 -20.04 8.77 1.02
N TYR A 145 -19.87 9.85 0.26
CA TYR A 145 -20.02 9.85 -1.18
C TYR A 145 -18.68 9.53 -1.82
N ILE A 146 -18.62 8.43 -2.58
CA ILE A 146 -17.38 7.90 -3.14
C ILE A 146 -17.66 7.12 -4.43
N LYS A 147 -16.66 7.05 -5.31
CA LYS A 147 -16.73 6.22 -6.51
C LYS A 147 -16.87 4.74 -6.16
N GLU A 148 -17.69 4.02 -6.93
CA GLU A 148 -18.02 2.61 -6.67
C GLU A 148 -16.79 1.72 -6.58
N GLU A 149 -15.79 1.94 -7.43
CA GLU A 149 -14.51 1.21 -7.48
C GLU A 149 -13.68 1.26 -6.18
N LEU A 150 -13.90 2.29 -5.34
CA LEU A 150 -13.18 2.49 -4.07
C LEU A 150 -13.95 1.97 -2.85
N ILE A 151 -15.21 1.56 -3.02
CA ILE A 151 -16.07 1.13 -1.91
C ILE A 151 -15.50 -0.10 -1.21
N ASP A 152 -15.04 -1.09 -1.97
CA ASP A 152 -14.52 -2.34 -1.39
C ASP A 152 -13.21 -2.10 -0.64
N THR A 153 -12.36 -1.21 -1.11
CA THR A 153 -11.15 -0.76 -0.39
C THR A 153 -11.54 -0.17 0.96
N LEU A 154 -12.49 0.75 0.99
CA LEU A 154 -12.97 1.35 2.24
C LEU A 154 -13.61 0.33 3.17
N LYS A 155 -14.41 -0.60 2.66
CA LYS A 155 -15.02 -1.66 3.49
C LYS A 155 -13.99 -2.55 4.15
N ASN A 156 -12.91 -2.88 3.45
CA ASN A 156 -11.82 -3.69 3.99
C ASN A 156 -11.07 -2.97 5.11
N ILE A 157 -10.74 -1.69 4.91
CA ILE A 157 -9.99 -0.89 5.88
C ILE A 157 -10.85 -0.53 7.10
N PHE A 158 -12.12 -0.16 6.87
CA PHE A 158 -13.01 0.45 7.87
C PHE A 158 -14.14 -0.46 8.33
N PHE A 159 -13.96 -1.79 8.31
CA PHE A 159 -14.99 -2.75 8.74
C PHE A 159 -15.52 -2.51 10.16
N ASN A 160 -14.73 -1.82 11.00
CA ASN A 160 -15.09 -1.47 12.37
C ASN A 160 -15.91 -0.16 12.49
N LEU A 161 -16.14 0.57 11.40
CA LEU A 161 -16.82 1.85 11.43
C LEU A 161 -18.27 1.75 10.96
N ASN A 162 -19.11 2.68 11.40
CA ASN A 162 -20.47 2.86 10.88
C ASN A 162 -20.39 3.75 9.65
N ILE A 163 -20.27 3.15 8.47
CA ILE A 163 -20.17 3.86 7.20
C ILE A 163 -21.37 3.56 6.33
N ASN A 164 -22.02 4.61 5.82
CA ASN A 164 -23.03 4.54 4.78
C ASN A 164 -22.43 5.06 3.48
N TYR A 165 -22.60 4.31 2.40
CA TYR A 165 -22.13 4.66 1.06
C TYR A 165 -23.30 5.12 0.19
N ASN A 166 -23.01 5.78 -0.94
CA ASN A 166 -23.99 6.22 -1.93
C ASN A 166 -24.90 7.35 -1.43
N GLN A 167 -24.31 8.44 -0.99
CA GLN A 167 -25.03 9.63 -0.60
C GLN A 167 -25.21 10.58 -1.78
N GLU A 168 -26.38 11.16 -1.92
CA GLU A 168 -26.67 12.15 -2.96
C GLU A 168 -26.21 13.57 -2.57
N LYS A 169 -26.05 13.81 -1.28
CA LYS A 169 -25.64 15.12 -0.74
C LYS A 169 -24.56 14.94 0.32
N PHE A 170 -23.58 15.82 0.28
CA PHE A 170 -22.51 15.91 1.27
C PHE A 170 -22.39 17.35 1.78
N ASP A 171 -21.90 17.49 3.01
CA ASP A 171 -21.74 18.78 3.67
C ASP A 171 -20.37 19.40 3.36
N LEU A 172 -19.35 18.55 3.16
CA LEU A 172 -17.97 18.99 2.92
C LEU A 172 -17.16 17.92 2.17
N ASN A 173 -16.01 18.32 1.61
CA ASN A 173 -15.03 17.39 1.06
C ASN A 173 -14.05 16.96 2.14
N ILE A 174 -13.51 15.76 2.02
CA ILE A 174 -12.53 15.23 2.99
C ILE A 174 -11.27 16.11 3.04
N GLU A 175 -10.90 16.74 1.94
CA GLU A 175 -9.75 17.65 1.84
C GLU A 175 -9.92 18.89 2.72
N ASP A 176 -11.16 19.37 2.88
CA ASP A 176 -11.49 20.56 3.66
C ASP A 176 -11.42 20.33 5.18
N ILE A 177 -11.38 19.05 5.60
CA ILE A 177 -11.32 18.68 7.00
C ILE A 177 -9.93 18.99 7.55
N GLN A 178 -9.89 19.83 8.57
CA GLN A 178 -8.66 20.14 9.30
C GLN A 178 -8.77 19.58 10.72
N TYR A 179 -7.65 19.05 11.21
CA TYR A 179 -7.48 18.67 12.59
C TYR A 179 -6.23 19.35 13.16
N GLU A 180 -6.22 19.57 14.45
CA GLU A 180 -5.10 20.26 15.09
C GLU A 180 -3.81 19.45 14.91
N ILE A 181 -2.68 20.14 14.69
CA ILE A 181 -1.38 19.52 14.35
C ILE A 181 -0.98 18.45 15.37
N TYR A 182 -1.24 18.68 16.67
CA TYR A 182 -0.95 17.71 17.73
C TYR A 182 -1.88 16.48 17.75
N GLU A 183 -3.03 16.53 17.06
CA GLU A 183 -3.92 15.39 16.89
C GLU A 183 -3.52 14.52 15.70
N LYS A 184 -2.84 15.10 14.70
CA LYS A 184 -2.45 14.41 13.49
C LYS A 184 -1.61 13.17 13.75
N ASP A 185 -0.64 13.26 14.66
CA ASP A 185 0.27 12.15 14.96
C ASP A 185 -0.44 10.98 15.64
N ILE A 186 -1.50 11.26 16.44
CA ILE A 186 -2.23 10.19 17.13
C ILE A 186 -3.12 9.38 16.17
N PHE A 187 -3.58 9.99 15.07
CA PHE A 187 -4.37 9.32 14.06
C PHE A 187 -3.53 8.67 12.97
N LYS A 188 -2.21 8.88 12.98
CA LYS A 188 -1.30 8.24 12.04
C LYS A 188 -1.26 6.72 12.26
N LEU A 189 -1.55 5.97 11.21
CA LEU A 189 -1.42 4.51 11.24
C LEU A 189 0.04 4.10 11.34
N PRO A 190 0.38 3.10 12.16
CA PRO A 190 1.74 2.57 12.21
C PRO A 190 2.09 1.93 10.85
N SER A 191 3.23 2.30 10.29
CA SER A 191 3.71 1.75 9.03
C SER A 191 4.04 0.25 9.17
N ILE A 192 4.08 -0.46 8.04
CA ILE A 192 4.58 -1.83 7.95
C ILE A 192 5.97 -1.76 7.32
N SER A 193 6.94 -2.44 7.91
CA SER A 193 8.31 -2.45 7.42
C SER A 193 8.56 -3.65 6.49
N TYR A 194 9.17 -3.37 5.33
CA TYR A 194 9.41 -4.35 4.27
C TYR A 194 10.90 -4.41 3.93
N LEU A 195 11.42 -5.62 3.74
CA LEU A 195 12.76 -5.86 3.26
C LEU A 195 12.71 -6.35 1.82
N SER A 196 13.45 -5.71 0.91
CA SER A 196 13.48 -6.05 -0.52
C SER A 196 14.91 -6.27 -1.02
N SER A 197 15.09 -7.29 -1.85
CA SER A 197 16.36 -7.59 -2.54
C SER A 197 16.09 -8.19 -3.92
N GLY A 198 17.13 -8.24 -4.76
CA GLY A 198 17.10 -8.96 -6.02
C GLY A 198 17.22 -8.11 -7.27
N SER A 199 16.85 -8.66 -8.42
CA SER A 199 16.92 -7.93 -9.68
C SER A 199 15.93 -6.76 -9.71
N PHE A 200 16.24 -5.75 -10.51
CA PHE A 200 15.40 -4.56 -10.59
C PHE A 200 13.95 -4.86 -11.03
N GLY A 201 13.76 -5.82 -11.95
CA GLY A 201 12.41 -6.25 -12.36
C GLY A 201 11.63 -6.88 -11.20
N ASP A 202 12.30 -7.75 -10.42
CA ASP A 202 11.68 -8.37 -9.23
C ASP A 202 11.31 -7.33 -8.18
N PHE A 203 12.18 -6.34 -7.97
CA PHE A 203 11.93 -5.21 -7.08
C PHE A 203 10.64 -4.45 -7.46
N ILE A 204 10.46 -4.14 -8.75
CA ILE A 204 9.23 -3.49 -9.24
C ILE A 204 7.99 -4.35 -8.96
N HIS A 205 8.07 -5.67 -9.14
CA HIS A 205 6.96 -6.58 -8.80
C HIS A 205 6.69 -6.63 -7.30
N GLN A 206 7.72 -6.61 -6.47
CA GLN A 206 7.58 -6.61 -5.01
C GLN A 206 6.83 -5.38 -4.47
N LEU A 207 6.90 -4.23 -5.13
CA LEU A 207 6.14 -3.03 -4.76
C LEU A 207 4.64 -3.27 -4.74
N SER A 208 4.14 -4.17 -5.59
CA SER A 208 2.71 -4.54 -5.62
C SER A 208 2.23 -5.11 -4.29
N ILE A 209 3.09 -5.86 -3.57
CA ILE A 209 2.77 -6.45 -2.27
C ILE A 209 2.54 -5.35 -1.23
N ILE A 210 3.39 -4.30 -1.25
CA ILE A 210 3.23 -3.14 -0.36
C ILE A 210 1.92 -2.41 -0.70
N TYR A 211 1.65 -2.22 -1.99
CA TYR A 211 0.44 -1.55 -2.45
C TYR A 211 -0.84 -2.30 -2.06
N GLU A 212 -0.89 -3.61 -2.29
CA GLU A 212 -2.04 -4.44 -1.91
C GLU A 212 -2.25 -4.47 -0.38
N ASN A 213 -1.17 -4.54 0.40
CA ASN A 213 -1.25 -4.40 1.85
C ASN A 213 -1.76 -3.02 2.27
N PHE A 214 -1.35 -1.96 1.56
CA PHE A 214 -1.88 -0.62 1.77
C PHE A 214 -3.39 -0.56 1.48
N LEU A 215 -3.85 -1.11 0.37
CA LEU A 215 -5.29 -1.18 0.05
C LEU A 215 -6.08 -1.99 1.09
N LYS A 216 -5.48 -3.07 1.63
CA LYS A 216 -6.11 -3.94 2.63
C LYS A 216 -6.16 -3.30 4.03
N THR A 217 -5.13 -2.54 4.43
CA THR A 217 -4.93 -2.10 5.81
C THR A 217 -4.90 -0.60 6.01
N GLY A 218 -4.70 0.18 4.96
CA GLY A 218 -4.46 1.61 5.03
C GLY A 218 -3.07 2.01 5.53
N ARG A 219 -2.21 1.04 5.88
CA ARG A 219 -0.89 1.28 6.46
C ARG A 219 0.15 1.44 5.37
N LYS A 220 0.90 2.54 5.43
CA LYS A 220 2.01 2.78 4.49
C LYS A 220 3.22 1.89 4.79
N GLY A 221 4.05 1.68 3.78
CA GLY A 221 5.26 0.87 3.88
C GLY A 221 6.50 1.70 4.21
N ILE A 222 7.35 1.21 5.12
CA ILE A 222 8.76 1.58 5.20
C ILE A 222 9.53 0.52 4.43
N LEU A 223 10.15 0.91 3.32
CA LEU A 223 10.82 -0.03 2.42
C LEU A 223 12.33 0.03 2.61
N TYR A 224 12.92 -1.09 2.98
CA TYR A 224 14.36 -1.28 3.09
C TYR A 224 14.92 -2.04 1.89
N LEU A 225 15.98 -1.52 1.26
CA LEU A 225 16.77 -2.26 0.28
C LEU A 225 17.95 -2.98 0.93
N THR A 226 18.17 -4.22 0.50
CA THR A 226 19.29 -5.06 0.99
C THR A 226 19.83 -5.95 -0.13
N GLU A 227 21.05 -6.47 0.08
CA GLU A 227 21.63 -7.55 -0.73
C GLU A 227 21.75 -8.86 0.07
N LYS A 228 20.98 -8.98 1.18
CA LYS A 228 21.05 -10.14 2.07
C LYS A 228 20.66 -11.44 1.37
N ASP A 229 19.55 -11.42 0.62
CA ASP A 229 19.03 -12.63 -0.03
C ASP A 229 19.46 -12.72 -1.49
N GLU A 230 19.55 -11.60 -2.19
CA GLU A 230 20.00 -11.53 -3.58
C GLU A 230 20.56 -10.14 -3.89
N ARG A 231 21.50 -10.08 -4.84
CA ARG A 231 22.20 -8.83 -5.17
C ARG A 231 21.49 -8.08 -6.29
N PHE A 232 21.53 -6.76 -6.19
CA PHE A 232 21.23 -5.87 -7.30
C PHE A 232 22.40 -5.84 -8.30
N LEU A 233 22.11 -5.86 -9.58
CA LEU A 233 23.14 -5.91 -10.63
C LEU A 233 24.16 -4.77 -10.51
N ASN A 234 23.69 -3.56 -10.17
CA ASN A 234 24.53 -2.37 -9.99
C ASN A 234 24.88 -2.07 -8.53
N GLY A 235 24.55 -2.99 -7.61
CA GLY A 235 24.71 -2.81 -6.16
C GLY A 235 23.58 -1.98 -5.53
N VAL A 236 23.38 -2.16 -4.22
CA VAL A 236 22.26 -1.58 -3.48
C VAL A 236 22.27 -0.04 -3.49
N ASN A 237 23.45 0.58 -3.35
CA ASN A 237 23.55 2.05 -3.30
C ASN A 237 23.15 2.70 -4.63
N ASN A 238 23.62 2.16 -5.75
CA ASN A 238 23.26 2.70 -7.06
C ASN A 238 21.77 2.48 -7.34
N THR A 239 21.24 1.29 -7.06
CA THR A 239 19.82 1.00 -7.20
C THR A 239 18.97 1.94 -6.35
N TYR A 240 19.34 2.16 -5.09
CA TYR A 240 18.67 3.09 -4.20
C TYR A 240 18.58 4.50 -4.81
N ASN A 241 19.72 5.04 -5.29
CA ASN A 241 19.77 6.36 -5.89
C ASN A 241 18.94 6.45 -7.18
N ASP A 242 18.99 5.42 -8.02
CA ASP A 242 18.28 5.37 -9.30
C ASP A 242 16.76 5.39 -9.14
N VAL A 243 16.23 4.80 -8.06
CA VAL A 243 14.77 4.68 -7.85
C VAL A 243 14.21 5.62 -6.78
N TYR A 244 15.06 6.37 -6.09
CA TYR A 244 14.66 7.15 -4.91
C TYR A 244 13.46 8.05 -5.15
N ASN A 245 13.48 8.86 -6.21
CA ASN A 245 12.40 9.78 -6.51
C ASN A 245 11.10 9.05 -6.85
N LEU A 246 11.17 8.00 -7.67
CA LEU A 246 10.03 7.17 -7.99
C LEU A 246 9.38 6.62 -6.72
N ILE A 247 10.15 5.95 -5.87
CA ILE A 247 9.63 5.29 -4.66
C ILE A 247 9.05 6.30 -3.67
N LYS A 248 9.71 7.43 -3.46
CA LYS A 248 9.21 8.48 -2.56
C LYS A 248 7.96 9.18 -3.10
N SER A 249 7.68 9.09 -4.39
CA SER A 249 6.46 9.63 -4.99
C SER A 249 5.23 8.72 -4.81
N LEU A 250 5.43 7.43 -4.47
CA LEU A 250 4.35 6.47 -4.30
C LEU A 250 3.60 6.72 -2.98
N GLU A 251 2.29 6.89 -3.07
CA GLU A 251 1.47 7.28 -1.91
C GLU A 251 1.43 6.27 -0.77
N TYR A 252 1.67 4.99 -1.09
CA TYR A 252 1.68 3.88 -0.14
C TYR A 252 3.06 3.66 0.52
N ILE A 253 4.06 4.48 0.18
CA ILE A 253 5.38 4.48 0.82
C ILE A 253 5.48 5.64 1.82
N GLU A 254 5.80 5.30 3.06
CA GLU A 254 6.11 6.29 4.12
C GLU A 254 7.57 6.68 4.04
N ASP A 255 8.47 5.69 3.99
CA ASP A 255 9.90 5.92 3.89
C ASP A 255 10.62 4.86 3.06
N PHE A 256 11.79 5.23 2.54
CA PHE A 256 12.62 4.38 1.69
C PHE A 256 14.08 4.51 2.07
N LEU A 257 14.70 3.42 2.47
CA LEU A 257 16.01 3.39 3.13
C LEU A 257 16.84 2.20 2.65
N ILE A 258 18.17 2.29 2.80
CA ILE A 258 19.07 1.13 2.72
C ILE A 258 19.05 0.45 4.09
N TRP A 259 18.85 -0.86 4.11
CA TRP A 259 18.81 -1.65 5.34
C TRP A 259 20.16 -1.72 6.04
N ASN A 260 20.16 -1.45 7.33
CA ASN A 260 21.35 -1.48 8.19
C ASN A 260 21.12 -2.33 9.46
N GLY A 261 20.32 -3.39 9.33
CA GLY A 261 20.03 -4.31 10.45
C GLY A 261 18.77 -4.01 11.24
N GLU A 262 17.94 -3.04 10.80
CA GLU A 262 16.67 -2.72 11.44
C GLU A 262 15.71 -3.93 11.38
N PRO A 263 14.84 -4.09 12.40
CA PRO A 263 13.76 -5.08 12.32
C PRO A 263 12.80 -4.75 11.18
N TYR A 264 12.25 -5.78 10.56
CA TYR A 264 11.26 -5.67 9.50
C TYR A 264 10.11 -6.64 9.73
N ASP A 265 8.92 -6.31 9.22
CA ASP A 265 7.73 -7.14 9.38
C ASP A 265 7.63 -8.19 8.26
N ILE A 266 7.96 -7.81 7.02
CA ILE A 266 7.77 -8.66 5.83
C ILE A 266 9.04 -8.66 4.97
N ASN A 267 9.57 -9.85 4.64
CA ASN A 267 10.61 -10.01 3.63
C ASN A 267 9.96 -10.24 2.25
N LEU A 268 10.10 -9.26 1.37
CA LEU A 268 9.53 -9.31 0.03
C LEU A 268 10.27 -10.28 -0.93
N SER A 269 11.36 -10.88 -0.49
CA SER A 269 12.13 -11.85 -1.29
C SER A 269 11.77 -13.32 -0.99
N GLU A 270 10.93 -13.57 0.03
CA GLU A 270 10.53 -14.92 0.46
C GLU A 270 9.78 -15.72 -0.62
N TRP A 271 9.15 -15.07 -1.60
CA TRP A 271 8.52 -15.76 -2.72
C TRP A 271 9.46 -16.69 -3.49
N ARG A 272 10.79 -16.44 -3.43
CA ARG A 272 11.81 -17.29 -4.05
C ARG A 272 11.92 -18.69 -3.40
N HIS A 273 11.47 -18.81 -2.17
CA HIS A 273 11.40 -20.08 -1.42
C HIS A 273 10.03 -20.73 -1.47
N ASN A 274 9.07 -20.11 -2.18
CA ASN A 274 7.71 -20.65 -2.28
C ASN A 274 7.71 -21.97 -3.08
N PRO A 275 7.01 -23.02 -2.58
CA PRO A 275 6.93 -24.33 -3.27
C PRO A 275 6.28 -24.26 -4.65
N LEU A 276 5.53 -23.21 -4.94
CA LEU A 276 4.90 -22.94 -6.24
C LEU A 276 5.85 -22.29 -7.26
N LEU A 277 7.05 -21.89 -6.84
CA LEU A 277 8.02 -21.30 -7.75
C LEU A 277 8.28 -22.23 -8.94
N TYR A 278 8.24 -21.67 -10.16
CA TYR A 278 8.30 -22.39 -11.45
C TYR A 278 7.16 -23.41 -11.71
N LYS A 279 6.15 -23.51 -10.84
CA LYS A 279 5.00 -24.41 -11.01
C LYS A 279 3.67 -23.66 -11.18
N ALA A 280 3.62 -22.42 -10.72
CA ALA A 280 2.45 -21.57 -10.75
C ALA A 280 2.77 -20.17 -11.33
N ASN A 281 1.76 -19.38 -11.60
CA ASN A 281 1.91 -17.98 -11.99
C ASN A 281 2.28 -17.09 -10.81
N TRP A 282 2.70 -15.87 -11.08
CA TRP A 282 3.08 -14.90 -10.05
C TRP A 282 1.94 -14.58 -9.09
N PHE A 283 0.71 -14.56 -9.57
CA PHE A 283 -0.47 -14.35 -8.74
C PHE A 283 -0.59 -15.42 -7.65
N ASP A 284 -0.54 -16.70 -8.03
CA ASP A 284 -0.64 -17.81 -7.07
C ASP A 284 0.54 -17.83 -6.09
N ILE A 285 1.75 -17.50 -6.59
CA ILE A 285 2.96 -17.44 -5.76
C ILE A 285 2.83 -16.32 -4.72
N PHE A 286 2.51 -15.09 -5.14
CA PHE A 286 2.40 -13.95 -4.23
C PHE A 286 1.20 -14.05 -3.31
N ASN A 287 0.07 -14.56 -3.81
CA ASN A 287 -1.09 -14.84 -2.98
C ASN A 287 -0.77 -15.82 -1.86
N SER A 288 -0.17 -16.97 -2.20
CA SER A 288 0.17 -17.98 -1.19
C SER A 288 1.26 -17.54 -0.22
N GLN A 289 2.18 -16.66 -0.64
CA GLN A 289 3.29 -16.18 0.18
C GLN A 289 2.91 -15.02 1.09
N TYR A 290 2.08 -14.10 0.62
CA TYR A 290 1.82 -12.81 1.28
C TYR A 290 0.35 -12.56 1.61
N ASP A 291 -0.52 -13.55 1.39
CA ASP A 291 -1.98 -13.43 1.61
C ASP A 291 -2.59 -12.21 0.87
N ILE A 292 -2.22 -12.06 -0.41
CA ILE A 292 -2.75 -11.02 -1.29
C ILE A 292 -3.49 -11.65 -2.47
N ASP A 293 -4.80 -11.46 -2.55
CA ASP A 293 -5.69 -12.09 -3.55
C ASP A 293 -5.99 -11.19 -4.75
N SER A 294 -5.44 -9.99 -4.76
CA SER A 294 -5.69 -8.95 -5.77
C SER A 294 -4.46 -8.55 -6.59
N TRP A 295 -3.33 -9.26 -6.45
CA TRP A 295 -2.11 -8.92 -7.18
C TRP A 295 -2.36 -8.79 -8.69
N GLY A 296 -1.89 -7.68 -9.27
CA GLY A 296 -2.08 -7.39 -10.69
C GLY A 296 -3.47 -6.82 -11.08
N LYS A 297 -4.44 -6.75 -10.17
CA LYS A 297 -5.74 -6.11 -10.43
C LYS A 297 -5.65 -4.59 -10.43
N HIS A 298 -4.73 -4.04 -9.67
CA HIS A 298 -4.53 -2.60 -9.52
C HIS A 298 -3.15 -2.20 -10.03
N LYS A 299 -3.04 -1.01 -10.61
CA LYS A 299 -1.74 -0.43 -10.92
C LYS A 299 -1.08 0.04 -9.63
N TRP A 300 0.17 -0.35 -9.42
CA TRP A 300 0.95 0.02 -8.24
C TRP A 300 2.01 1.08 -8.51
N ILE A 301 2.15 1.51 -9.76
CA ILE A 301 2.83 2.75 -10.14
C ILE A 301 1.82 3.62 -10.87
N ASP A 302 1.42 4.72 -10.22
CA ASP A 302 0.49 5.69 -10.77
C ASP A 302 1.12 7.08 -10.75
N ILE A 303 1.30 7.67 -11.93
CA ILE A 303 1.88 8.98 -12.12
C ILE A 303 0.94 9.86 -12.94
N LYS A 304 1.28 11.13 -13.08
CA LYS A 304 0.48 12.06 -13.88
C LYS A 304 0.32 11.58 -15.32
N ASN A 305 -0.91 11.40 -15.73
CA ASN A 305 -1.26 10.93 -17.05
C ASN A 305 -1.10 12.03 -18.11
N ASN A 306 -0.27 11.75 -19.13
CA ASN A 306 -0.09 12.58 -20.32
C ASN A 306 0.06 11.68 -21.56
N PRO A 307 -1.02 11.04 -22.02
CA PRO A 307 -0.99 9.97 -23.01
C PRO A 307 -0.38 10.43 -24.33
N LYS A 308 0.50 9.60 -24.86
CA LYS A 308 1.16 9.78 -26.16
C LYS A 308 0.75 8.67 -27.11
N ASP A 309 0.48 9.00 -28.36
CA ASP A 309 0.12 8.00 -29.40
C ASP A 309 1.37 7.35 -30.01
N VAL A 310 2.24 6.83 -29.15
CA VAL A 310 3.50 6.18 -29.50
C VAL A 310 3.57 4.78 -28.94
N VAL A 311 4.26 3.89 -29.64
CA VAL A 311 4.55 2.53 -29.19
C VAL A 311 5.99 2.45 -28.72
N LEU A 312 6.21 1.79 -27.58
CA LEU A 312 7.55 1.55 -27.08
C LEU A 312 7.91 0.08 -27.19
N ILE A 313 9.13 -0.18 -27.63
CA ILE A 313 9.72 -1.52 -27.75
C ILE A 313 10.98 -1.58 -26.88
N ASN A 314 11.15 -2.67 -26.14
CA ASN A 314 12.40 -3.01 -25.45
C ASN A 314 12.69 -4.50 -25.64
N ASN A 315 13.93 -4.82 -25.96
CA ASN A 315 14.43 -6.20 -26.03
C ASN A 315 15.80 -6.25 -25.33
N SER A 316 15.76 -6.50 -24.04
CA SER A 316 16.94 -6.52 -23.18
C SER A 316 17.91 -7.63 -23.59
N ASN A 317 19.21 -7.34 -23.58
CA ASN A 317 20.26 -8.29 -23.95
C ASN A 317 20.33 -9.53 -23.03
N LEU A 318 19.86 -9.43 -21.77
CA LEU A 318 19.90 -10.53 -20.80
C LEU A 318 18.93 -11.67 -21.15
N ARG A 319 17.81 -11.36 -21.77
CA ARG A 319 16.74 -12.31 -22.11
C ARG A 319 16.18 -12.03 -23.50
N HIS A 320 17.06 -11.56 -24.41
CA HIS A 320 16.62 -11.22 -25.74
C HIS A 320 16.20 -12.46 -26.49
N ASN A 321 15.17 -12.31 -27.34
CA ASN A 321 14.74 -13.31 -28.25
C ASN A 321 15.15 -12.90 -29.66
N ASN A 322 16.02 -13.71 -30.29
CA ASN A 322 16.46 -13.50 -31.66
C ASN A 322 15.41 -13.90 -32.71
N VAL A 323 14.30 -14.50 -32.29
CA VAL A 323 13.21 -15.02 -33.13
C VAL A 323 11.99 -14.11 -33.08
N LEU A 324 12.17 -12.82 -32.85
CA LEU A 324 11.08 -11.86 -32.91
C LEU A 324 10.50 -11.85 -34.33
N ASP A 325 9.17 -12.03 -34.43
CA ASP A 325 8.52 -11.99 -35.71
C ASP A 325 8.65 -10.60 -36.36
N TRP A 326 9.46 -10.53 -37.38
CA TRP A 326 9.65 -9.33 -38.17
C TRP A 326 8.32 -8.78 -38.73
N ASN A 327 7.40 -9.64 -39.17
CA ASN A 327 6.12 -9.22 -39.71
C ASN A 327 5.24 -8.57 -38.64
N PHE A 328 5.35 -9.02 -37.39
CA PHE A 328 4.66 -8.41 -36.28
C PHE A 328 5.18 -6.99 -36.00
N LEU A 329 6.50 -6.84 -35.95
CA LEU A 329 7.12 -5.52 -35.76
C LEU A 329 6.81 -4.58 -36.92
N GLN A 330 6.81 -5.07 -38.14
CA GLN A 330 6.48 -4.26 -39.31
C GLN A 330 5.04 -3.74 -39.26
N LYS A 331 4.07 -4.57 -38.88
CA LYS A 331 2.67 -4.14 -38.71
C LYS A 331 2.53 -3.02 -37.65
N ILE A 332 3.32 -3.06 -36.57
CA ILE A 332 3.35 -2.01 -35.58
C ILE A 332 3.88 -0.71 -36.17
N VAL A 333 5.02 -0.79 -36.81
CA VAL A 333 5.72 0.38 -37.39
C VAL A 333 4.93 1.03 -38.53
N ASP A 334 4.21 0.23 -39.31
CA ASP A 334 3.38 0.74 -40.40
C ASP A 334 2.18 1.55 -39.90
N LYS A 335 1.77 1.30 -38.67
CA LYS A 335 0.56 1.91 -38.06
C LYS A 335 0.88 2.98 -37.01
N TYR A 336 1.98 2.85 -36.29
CA TYR A 336 2.29 3.68 -35.13
C TYR A 336 3.70 4.27 -35.17
N GLU A 337 3.87 5.48 -34.67
CA GLU A 337 5.19 6.00 -34.35
C GLU A 337 5.81 5.14 -33.25
N THR A 338 7.00 4.57 -33.52
CA THR A 338 7.57 3.52 -32.67
C THR A 338 8.98 3.88 -32.24
N PHE A 339 9.25 3.68 -30.96
CA PHE A 339 10.56 3.92 -30.37
C PHE A 339 11.07 2.66 -29.66
N PHE A 340 12.37 2.42 -29.82
CA PHE A 340 13.10 1.46 -28.98
C PHE A 340 13.63 2.18 -27.75
N ILE A 341 13.06 1.87 -26.58
CA ILE A 341 13.44 2.48 -25.30
C ILE A 341 14.52 1.64 -24.62
N CYS A 342 15.63 2.24 -24.26
CA CYS A 342 16.71 1.59 -23.51
C CYS A 342 17.56 2.62 -22.74
N ASN A 343 18.36 2.14 -21.79
CA ASN A 343 19.38 2.95 -21.10
C ASN A 343 20.81 2.74 -21.66
N ASN A 344 20.96 1.82 -22.61
CA ASN A 344 22.25 1.50 -23.22
C ASN A 344 22.08 1.33 -24.74
N ILE A 345 22.79 2.13 -25.50
CA ILE A 345 22.74 2.14 -26.95
C ILE A 345 23.06 0.77 -27.58
N SER A 346 23.91 -0.04 -26.93
CA SER A 346 24.25 -1.37 -27.43
C SER A 346 23.03 -2.31 -27.53
N GLN A 347 21.99 -2.10 -26.73
CA GLN A 347 20.74 -2.86 -26.84
C GLN A 347 20.02 -2.54 -28.17
N TYR A 348 19.97 -1.26 -28.53
CA TYR A 348 19.36 -0.82 -29.79
C TYR A 348 20.17 -1.27 -30.98
N GLU A 349 21.50 -1.18 -30.92
CA GLU A 349 22.37 -1.65 -32.01
C GLU A 349 22.23 -3.15 -32.25
N ASN A 350 22.21 -3.95 -31.17
CA ASN A 350 21.97 -5.39 -31.24
C ASN A 350 20.58 -5.70 -31.81
N PHE A 351 19.56 -4.97 -31.39
CA PHE A 351 18.21 -5.10 -31.93
C PHE A 351 18.15 -4.80 -33.43
N LYS A 352 18.77 -3.72 -33.87
CA LYS A 352 18.84 -3.36 -35.29
C LYS A 352 19.61 -4.37 -36.15
N GLN A 353 20.72 -4.88 -35.63
CA GLN A 353 21.55 -5.83 -36.39
C GLN A 353 20.89 -7.20 -36.51
N ASN A 354 20.26 -7.70 -35.50
CA ASN A 354 19.83 -9.08 -35.39
C ASN A 354 18.33 -9.30 -35.58
N ILE A 355 17.51 -8.26 -35.36
CA ILE A 355 16.05 -8.40 -35.30
C ILE A 355 15.35 -7.50 -36.32
N TYR A 356 15.61 -6.18 -36.27
CA TYR A 356 14.89 -5.22 -37.09
C TYR A 356 15.83 -4.31 -37.89
N ARG A 357 16.00 -4.61 -39.15
CA ARG A 357 16.97 -3.95 -40.06
C ARG A 357 16.49 -2.64 -40.69
N ASN A 358 15.24 -2.22 -40.43
CA ASN A 358 14.66 -1.00 -40.95
C ASN A 358 14.87 0.19 -39.99
N ASP A 359 14.95 1.42 -40.54
CA ASP A 359 15.18 2.63 -39.74
C ASP A 359 13.91 3.29 -39.17
N ASN A 360 12.74 2.67 -39.35
CA ASN A 360 11.46 3.23 -38.90
C ASN A 360 11.29 3.20 -37.37
N ILE A 361 12.02 2.33 -36.66
CA ILE A 361 12.05 2.33 -35.21
C ILE A 361 13.14 3.28 -34.73
N LYS A 362 12.74 4.36 -34.06
CA LYS A 362 13.64 5.40 -33.57
C LYS A 362 14.23 5.00 -32.22
N LEU A 363 15.47 5.40 -31.92
CA LEU A 363 16.07 5.23 -30.62
C LEU A 363 15.50 6.26 -29.61
N LEU A 364 15.06 5.78 -28.45
CA LEU A 364 14.75 6.56 -27.27
C LEU A 364 15.70 6.15 -26.14
N LEU A 365 16.76 6.92 -25.96
CA LEU A 365 17.76 6.67 -24.92
C LEU A 365 17.33 7.39 -23.64
N VAL A 366 17.20 6.63 -22.55
CA VAL A 366 16.70 7.10 -21.25
C VAL A 366 17.72 6.73 -20.18
N TYR A 367 18.18 7.70 -19.41
CA TYR A 367 19.28 7.52 -18.47
C TYR A 367 18.83 7.33 -17.01
N ASN A 368 17.60 7.65 -16.69
CA ASN A 368 17.07 7.50 -15.37
C ASN A 368 15.72 6.76 -15.37
N ILE A 369 15.36 6.24 -14.20
CA ILE A 369 14.17 5.41 -14.06
C ILE A 369 12.87 6.23 -14.12
N ASP A 370 12.89 7.47 -13.64
CA ASP A 370 11.71 8.34 -13.62
C ASP A 370 11.25 8.65 -15.06
N GLU A 371 12.19 8.97 -15.97
CA GLU A 371 11.89 9.16 -17.38
C GLU A 371 11.39 7.86 -18.03
N MET A 372 12.00 6.71 -17.69
CA MET A 372 11.57 5.41 -18.24
C MET A 372 10.12 5.11 -17.83
N VAL A 373 9.79 5.34 -16.57
CA VAL A 373 8.42 5.18 -16.04
C VAL A 373 7.47 6.16 -16.74
N GLU A 374 7.85 7.42 -16.91
CA GLU A 374 7.03 8.44 -17.58
C GLU A 374 6.72 8.04 -19.03
N TYR A 375 7.72 7.61 -19.80
CA TYR A 375 7.51 7.19 -21.18
C TYR A 375 6.64 5.94 -21.26
N ILE A 376 6.89 4.91 -20.43
CA ILE A 376 6.12 3.67 -20.42
C ILE A 376 4.69 3.94 -19.97
N TYR A 377 4.50 4.73 -18.89
CA TYR A 377 3.17 5.07 -18.39
C TYR A 377 2.31 5.77 -19.45
N ASN A 378 2.91 6.63 -20.24
CA ASN A 378 2.20 7.48 -21.19
C ASN A 378 2.14 6.91 -22.63
N CYS A 379 2.85 5.82 -22.96
CA CYS A 379 2.78 5.22 -24.28
C CYS A 379 1.40 4.58 -24.54
N LYS A 380 1.09 4.32 -25.80
CA LYS A 380 -0.14 3.64 -26.23
C LYS A 380 -0.15 2.20 -25.76
N PHE A 381 0.92 1.45 -26.06
CA PHE A 381 1.19 0.12 -25.55
C PHE A 381 2.70 -0.17 -25.58
N PHE A 382 3.10 -1.21 -24.87
CA PHE A 382 4.49 -1.62 -24.70
C PHE A 382 4.73 -2.99 -25.31
N VAL A 383 5.87 -3.17 -25.97
CA VAL A 383 6.35 -4.45 -26.50
C VAL A 383 7.70 -4.76 -25.88
N GLY A 384 7.83 -5.89 -25.18
CA GLY A 384 9.11 -6.18 -24.56
C GLY A 384 9.29 -7.60 -24.05
N ASN A 385 10.55 -7.98 -23.88
CA ASN A 385 10.93 -9.23 -23.23
C ASN A 385 10.93 -9.09 -21.71
N LEU A 386 11.12 -10.21 -20.99
CA LEU A 386 11.17 -10.25 -19.53
C LEU A 386 12.35 -9.43 -18.99
N SER A 387 12.06 -8.19 -18.64
CA SER A 387 13.03 -7.18 -18.22
C SER A 387 12.40 -6.16 -17.31
N ALA A 388 13.21 -5.29 -16.71
CA ALA A 388 12.70 -4.22 -15.85
C ALA A 388 11.72 -3.27 -16.54
N PRO A 389 11.93 -2.82 -17.81
CA PRO A 389 10.92 -2.03 -18.52
C PRO A 389 9.55 -2.73 -18.67
N LEU A 390 9.52 -4.06 -18.86
CA LEU A 390 8.27 -4.81 -18.89
C LEU A 390 7.61 -4.86 -17.49
N ALA A 391 8.38 -5.03 -16.42
CA ALA A 391 7.87 -4.98 -15.06
C ALA A 391 7.24 -3.61 -14.73
N ILE A 392 7.85 -2.51 -15.21
CA ILE A 392 7.27 -1.16 -15.11
C ILE A 392 5.97 -1.07 -15.91
N ALA A 393 5.92 -1.62 -17.12
CA ALA A 393 4.71 -1.61 -17.93
C ALA A 393 3.54 -2.34 -17.23
N TYR A 394 3.80 -3.45 -16.57
CA TYR A 394 2.82 -4.14 -15.73
C TYR A 394 2.39 -3.30 -14.53
N ALA A 395 3.36 -2.71 -13.83
CA ALA A 395 3.08 -1.85 -12.69
C ALA A 395 2.16 -0.67 -13.03
N CYS A 396 2.26 -0.16 -14.26
CA CYS A 396 1.45 0.92 -14.81
C CYS A 396 0.15 0.44 -15.47
N HIS A 397 -0.16 -0.86 -15.46
CA HIS A 397 -1.29 -1.47 -16.18
C HIS A 397 -1.32 -1.13 -17.69
N LYS A 398 -0.17 -1.05 -18.32
CA LYS A 398 -0.11 -0.84 -19.76
C LYS A 398 -0.52 -2.09 -20.52
N LYS A 399 -1.19 -1.91 -21.64
CA LYS A 399 -1.34 -2.96 -22.64
C LYS A 399 0.05 -3.39 -23.09
N CYS A 400 0.38 -4.67 -22.91
CA CYS A 400 1.70 -5.22 -23.20
C CYS A 400 1.64 -6.36 -24.20
N TYR A 401 2.64 -6.40 -25.07
CA TYR A 401 2.95 -7.58 -25.88
C TYR A 401 4.28 -8.15 -25.38
N THR A 402 4.22 -9.26 -24.67
CA THR A 402 5.39 -9.87 -24.06
C THR A 402 6.10 -10.79 -25.04
N ILE A 403 7.37 -10.49 -25.28
CA ILE A 403 8.25 -11.31 -26.12
C ILE A 403 8.77 -12.45 -25.27
N LEU A 404 8.39 -13.68 -25.62
CA LEU A 404 8.87 -14.87 -24.94
C LEU A 404 10.09 -15.45 -25.63
N SER A 405 11.04 -15.93 -24.85
CA SER A 405 12.20 -16.64 -25.38
C SER A 405 11.79 -18.02 -25.91
N ASN A 406 12.27 -18.34 -27.09
CA ASN A 406 12.05 -19.64 -27.75
C ASN A 406 13.09 -20.70 -27.35
N THR A 407 13.94 -20.39 -26.34
CA THR A 407 14.95 -21.35 -25.91
C THR A 407 14.27 -22.52 -25.20
N SER A 408 14.11 -23.59 -25.96
CA SER A 408 13.81 -24.94 -25.45
C SER A 408 14.98 -25.53 -24.65
N SER A 409 16.10 -24.85 -24.52
CA SER A 409 17.18 -25.22 -23.62
C SER A 409 16.82 -24.80 -22.22
N ILE A 410 16.24 -25.70 -21.49
CA ILE A 410 16.32 -25.73 -20.05
C ILE A 410 17.81 -25.82 -19.73
N ASP A 411 18.45 -24.70 -19.49
CA ASP A 411 19.71 -24.69 -18.77
C ASP A 411 19.39 -25.21 -17.37
N ASP A 412 19.99 -26.31 -16.95
CA ASP A 412 19.72 -26.98 -15.67
C ASP A 412 19.86 -26.07 -14.44
N ASN A 413 20.48 -24.92 -14.60
CA ASN A 413 20.64 -23.90 -13.56
C ASN A 413 19.65 -22.74 -13.62
N HIS A 414 18.94 -22.54 -14.74
CA HIS A 414 17.97 -21.45 -14.89
C HIS A 414 16.75 -21.98 -15.65
N GLN A 415 15.92 -22.77 -15.01
CA GLN A 415 14.64 -23.27 -15.54
C GLN A 415 13.67 -22.13 -15.92
N ILE A 416 14.17 -21.11 -16.59
CA ILE A 416 13.40 -20.05 -17.23
C ILE A 416 12.94 -20.51 -18.62
N GLY A 417 12.87 -21.81 -18.81
CA GLY A 417 12.25 -22.39 -19.97
C GLY A 417 10.74 -22.11 -20.04
N LEU A 418 10.09 -22.63 -21.06
CA LEU A 418 8.66 -22.43 -21.34
C LEU A 418 7.75 -22.50 -20.10
N ILE A 419 8.09 -23.34 -19.12
CA ILE A 419 7.33 -23.51 -17.87
C ILE A 419 7.38 -22.25 -17.00
N GLY A 420 8.51 -21.56 -16.93
CA GLY A 420 8.60 -20.28 -16.21
C GLY A 420 7.83 -19.14 -16.87
N HIS A 421 7.59 -19.25 -18.20
CA HIS A 421 6.86 -18.25 -18.98
C HIS A 421 5.36 -18.52 -19.06
N LEU A 422 4.93 -19.78 -19.00
CA LEU A 422 3.51 -20.14 -19.00
C LEU A 422 2.69 -19.41 -17.93
N PRO A 423 3.19 -19.25 -16.69
CA PRO A 423 2.49 -18.47 -15.69
C PRO A 423 2.31 -16.99 -16.08
N PHE A 424 3.28 -16.39 -16.73
CA PHE A 424 3.18 -15.01 -17.22
C PHE A 424 2.17 -14.88 -18.36
N ILE A 425 2.14 -15.83 -19.29
CA ILE A 425 1.21 -15.84 -20.43
C ILE A 425 -0.23 -15.89 -19.91
N ASN A 426 -0.56 -16.86 -19.08
CA ASN A 426 -1.93 -17.09 -18.60
C ASN A 426 -2.39 -15.97 -17.68
N PHE A 427 -1.51 -15.47 -16.83
CA PHE A 427 -1.83 -14.44 -15.87
C PHE A 427 -2.06 -13.09 -16.55
N PHE A 428 -1.13 -12.66 -17.39
CA PHE A 428 -1.20 -11.32 -17.97
C PHE A 428 -2.14 -11.19 -19.17
N GLN A 429 -2.57 -12.29 -19.78
CA GLN A 429 -3.64 -12.25 -20.79
C GLN A 429 -4.95 -11.69 -20.22
N ASN A 430 -5.24 -11.97 -18.97
CA ASN A 430 -6.42 -11.44 -18.29
C ASN A 430 -6.30 -9.97 -17.88
N TYR A 431 -5.10 -9.37 -17.97
CA TYR A 431 -4.76 -8.02 -17.50
C TYR A 431 -4.14 -7.15 -18.61
N ASN A 432 -4.74 -7.13 -19.80
CA ASN A 432 -4.24 -6.37 -20.95
C ASN A 432 -2.84 -6.77 -21.42
N ASN A 433 -2.43 -8.00 -21.16
CA ASN A 433 -1.17 -8.54 -21.63
C ASN A 433 -1.36 -9.61 -22.71
N TYR A 434 -0.57 -9.52 -23.76
CA TYR A 434 -0.59 -10.43 -24.89
C TYR A 434 0.80 -11.04 -25.06
N SER A 435 0.86 -12.37 -25.04
CA SER A 435 2.12 -13.08 -25.27
C SER A 435 2.38 -13.26 -26.75
N ILE A 436 3.58 -12.92 -27.18
CA ILE A 436 4.04 -13.16 -28.55
C ILE A 436 4.86 -14.45 -28.52
N HIS A 437 4.26 -15.54 -28.98
CA HIS A 437 4.99 -16.77 -29.31
C HIS A 437 5.32 -16.77 -30.78
N PRO A 438 6.50 -17.24 -31.23
CA PRO A 438 6.85 -17.28 -32.66
C PRO A 438 5.84 -17.99 -33.56
N ASP A 439 5.14 -18.98 -33.00
CA ASP A 439 4.13 -19.76 -33.70
C ASP A 439 2.69 -19.24 -33.52
N SER A 440 2.48 -18.13 -32.83
CA SER A 440 1.14 -17.56 -32.62
C SER A 440 0.86 -16.47 -33.65
N LEU A 441 -0.20 -16.65 -34.43
CA LEU A 441 -0.82 -15.58 -35.21
C LEU A 441 -1.48 -14.59 -34.24
N ILE A 442 -0.77 -13.52 -33.92
CA ILE A 442 -1.35 -12.45 -33.08
C ILE A 442 -1.97 -11.42 -34.03
N GLU A 443 -3.29 -11.32 -33.96
CA GLU A 443 -3.96 -10.13 -34.47
C GLU A 443 -3.74 -9.00 -33.45
N ILE A 444 -3.21 -7.87 -33.94
CA ILE A 444 -3.14 -6.65 -33.17
C ILE A 444 -4.59 -6.19 -32.98
N ILE A 445 -5.16 -6.52 -31.83
CA ILE A 445 -6.52 -6.11 -31.49
C ILE A 445 -6.49 -4.61 -31.17
N GLU A 446 -7.30 -3.86 -31.89
CA GLU A 446 -7.49 -2.41 -31.73
C GLU A 446 -8.12 -2.03 -30.37
#